data_d27f6a03db2c308398a8bf0527ead63c
#
_entry.id   d27f6a03db2c308398a8bf0527ead63c
#
_cell.length_a   1.000
_cell.length_b   1.000
_cell.length_c   1.000
_cell.angle_alpha   90.00
_cell.angle_beta   90.00
_cell.angle_gamma   90.00
#
_symmetry.space_group_name_H-M   'P 1'
#
loop_
_entity.id
_entity.type
_entity.pdbx_description
1 polymer ?
#
loop_
_entity_poly.entity_id
_entity_poly.type
_entity_poly.pdbx_seq_one_letter_code
_entity_poly.pdbx_strand_id
1 'polypeptide(L)'
;MMEKKAKIIATLGPAIYSEKKLKKIISLGVDAFRINFSHDITGVKQIISRIRKLENKLNKRIAVIADLQGIKLRIGKISSDKLRIKYKQKFTFDTNKKIGNNLRVCFPYSFIINKIKIGSKIFLDDGKFIFKVIEKNKKSLVTRCLSTNCILSSNKSVHIPNIKIPLNRLTKKDKKDISIAKRMGCNWIALSYIQNSDLIKETRKLINSDIGIISKIENKIAIKNIKEIINESDAIMIARGDLAIDIGHSEVPKVQLELIKKCAALSKPVIVATQMLESMIENASPTRAEINDVATAIFQGADVVMLSAETAIGKNPIQSVKTMSKTILSTEKYKKQHIDEFKSSIDAKKDTMKS
;
A
#
# COMPACT_ATOMS: atom_id res chain seq x y z
N MET A 1 1.74 5.93 32.31
CA MET A 1 1.22 5.08 31.20
C MET A 1 2.39 4.69 30.31
N MET A 2 2.51 3.43 29.93
CA MET A 2 3.56 2.98 29.00
C MET A 2 3.29 3.62 27.63
N GLU A 3 4.28 4.34 27.09
CA GLU A 3 4.19 4.93 25.76
C GLU A 3 4.49 3.85 24.72
N LYS A 4 3.64 3.76 23.68
CA LYS A 4 3.85 2.79 22.60
C LYS A 4 5.11 3.16 21.79
N LYS A 5 5.92 2.17 21.43
CA LYS A 5 7.11 2.34 20.60
C LYS A 5 6.73 2.37 19.11
N ALA A 6 5.97 1.38 18.67
CA ALA A 6 5.51 1.31 17.29
C ALA A 6 4.54 2.46 16.99
N LYS A 7 4.71 3.08 15.82
CA LYS A 7 3.96 4.25 15.38
C LYS A 7 2.73 3.86 14.57
N ILE A 8 1.72 4.73 14.54
CA ILE A 8 0.48 4.54 13.78
C ILE A 8 0.38 5.61 12.69
N ILE A 9 0.23 5.15 11.45
CA ILE A 9 -0.16 6.00 10.32
C ILE A 9 -1.68 5.87 10.12
N ALA A 10 -2.39 6.99 10.04
CA ALA A 10 -3.79 7.05 9.63
C ALA A 10 -3.92 7.71 8.26
N THR A 11 -4.69 7.11 7.35
CA THR A 11 -4.94 7.74 6.04
C THR A 11 -6.02 8.81 6.17
N LEU A 12 -5.72 10.02 5.69
CA LEU A 12 -6.66 11.13 5.60
C LEU A 12 -7.75 10.84 4.58
N GLY A 13 -8.97 11.13 4.96
CA GLY A 13 -10.16 11.04 4.13
C GLY A 13 -11.38 11.67 4.79
N PRO A 14 -12.53 11.70 4.10
CA PRO A 14 -13.74 12.37 4.58
C PRO A 14 -14.18 11.95 5.99
N ALA A 15 -13.89 10.69 6.37
CA ALA A 15 -14.28 10.18 7.68
C ALA A 15 -13.62 10.91 8.86
N ILE A 16 -12.45 11.56 8.65
CA ILE A 16 -11.66 12.18 9.73
C ILE A 16 -11.26 13.65 9.49
N TYR A 17 -11.80 14.33 8.49
CA TYR A 17 -11.40 15.71 8.14
C TYR A 17 -11.73 16.77 9.20
N SER A 18 -12.70 16.52 10.10
CA SER A 18 -13.07 17.49 11.13
C SER A 18 -11.97 17.63 12.19
N GLU A 19 -11.74 18.84 12.69
CA GLU A 19 -10.74 19.12 13.72
C GLU A 19 -10.97 18.29 15.00
N LYS A 20 -12.24 18.13 15.40
CA LYS A 20 -12.64 17.27 16.55
C LYS A 20 -12.16 15.84 16.38
N LYS A 21 -12.34 15.25 15.18
CA LYS A 21 -11.90 13.89 14.89
C LYS A 21 -10.38 13.78 14.80
N LEU A 22 -9.72 14.73 14.10
CA LEU A 22 -8.25 14.78 14.04
C LEU A 22 -7.64 14.87 15.44
N LYS A 23 -8.11 15.78 16.28
CA LYS A 23 -7.68 15.91 17.68
C LYS A 23 -7.84 14.58 18.42
N LYS A 24 -9.00 13.93 18.29
CA LYS A 24 -9.29 12.65 18.97
C LYS A 24 -8.35 11.53 18.56
N ILE A 25 -8.12 11.33 17.24
CA ILE A 25 -7.24 10.24 16.79
C ILE A 25 -5.77 10.50 17.09
N ILE A 26 -5.32 11.77 17.09
CA ILE A 26 -3.97 12.13 17.56
C ILE A 26 -3.82 11.78 19.05
N SER A 27 -4.81 12.11 19.88
CA SER A 27 -4.77 11.76 21.31
C SER A 27 -4.84 10.26 21.59
N LEU A 28 -5.37 9.47 20.65
CA LEU A 28 -5.40 8.00 20.71
C LEU A 28 -4.10 7.35 20.21
N GLY A 29 -3.14 8.15 19.74
CA GLY A 29 -1.81 7.66 19.43
C GLY A 29 -1.45 7.63 17.94
N VAL A 30 -2.18 8.32 17.06
CA VAL A 30 -1.72 8.54 15.68
C VAL A 30 -0.47 9.42 15.69
N ASP A 31 0.54 9.01 14.93
CA ASP A 31 1.85 9.67 14.84
C ASP A 31 2.09 10.28 13.45
N ALA A 32 1.37 9.80 12.43
CA ALA A 32 1.48 10.32 11.08
C ALA A 32 0.14 10.23 10.33
N PHE A 33 -0.04 11.15 9.38
CA PHE A 33 -1.14 11.09 8.41
C PHE A 33 -0.62 10.84 7.01
N ARG A 34 -1.24 9.87 6.32
CA ARG A 34 -1.00 9.59 4.91
C ARG A 34 -2.06 10.28 4.05
N ILE A 35 -1.61 10.95 3.00
CA ILE A 35 -2.43 11.53 1.94
C ILE A 35 -2.24 10.69 0.69
N ASN A 36 -3.32 10.12 0.15
CA ASN A 36 -3.27 9.34 -1.07
C ASN A 36 -3.43 10.23 -2.30
N PHE A 37 -2.34 10.56 -2.97
CA PHE A 37 -2.32 11.41 -4.17
C PHE A 37 -2.90 10.72 -5.43
N SER A 38 -3.36 9.48 -5.32
CA SER A 38 -4.14 8.84 -6.37
C SER A 38 -5.58 9.34 -6.45
N HIS A 39 -6.06 10.01 -5.40
CA HIS A 39 -7.40 10.61 -5.29
C HIS A 39 -7.33 12.13 -5.39
N ASP A 40 -8.49 12.76 -5.34
CA ASP A 40 -8.59 14.22 -5.27
C ASP A 40 -8.00 14.73 -3.94
N ILE A 41 -7.07 15.68 -4.05
CA ILE A 41 -6.39 16.33 -2.93
C ILE A 41 -6.90 17.76 -2.70
N THR A 42 -8.01 18.15 -3.33
CA THR A 42 -8.65 19.45 -3.12
C THR A 42 -9.00 19.60 -1.64
N GLY A 43 -8.63 20.74 -1.05
CA GLY A 43 -8.87 21.00 0.38
C GLY A 43 -7.86 20.37 1.36
N VAL A 44 -6.97 19.49 0.90
CA VAL A 44 -5.99 18.81 1.80
C VAL A 44 -5.02 19.81 2.44
N LYS A 45 -4.69 20.92 1.77
CA LYS A 45 -3.85 21.99 2.34
C LYS A 45 -4.44 22.56 3.64
N GLN A 46 -5.76 22.79 3.68
CA GLN A 46 -6.45 23.26 4.88
C GLN A 46 -6.41 22.22 6.01
N ILE A 47 -6.49 20.94 5.65
CA ILE A 47 -6.41 19.85 6.64
C ILE A 47 -5.00 19.76 7.22
N ILE A 48 -3.95 19.87 6.41
CA ILE A 48 -2.57 19.94 6.91
C ILE A 48 -2.39 21.15 7.83
N SER A 49 -2.92 22.32 7.48
CA SER A 49 -2.88 23.50 8.36
C SER A 49 -3.54 23.23 9.72
N ARG A 50 -4.69 22.51 9.74
CA ARG A 50 -5.32 22.08 11.01
C ARG A 50 -4.42 21.11 11.79
N ILE A 51 -3.78 20.18 11.12
CA ILE A 51 -2.83 19.23 11.76
C ILE A 51 -1.69 20.02 12.41
N ARG A 52 -1.09 20.99 11.71
CA ARG A 52 0.00 21.83 12.27
C ARG A 52 -0.45 22.64 13.48
N LYS A 53 -1.67 23.19 13.46
CA LYS A 53 -2.26 23.87 14.65
C LYS A 53 -2.43 22.88 15.82
N LEU A 54 -2.86 21.65 15.53
CA LEU A 54 -3.03 20.63 16.57
C LEU A 54 -1.69 20.14 17.12
N GLU A 55 -0.62 20.05 16.33
CA GLU A 55 0.74 19.74 16.81
C GLU A 55 1.17 20.70 17.93
N ASN A 56 1.05 22.00 17.65
CA ASN A 56 1.39 23.04 18.63
C ASN A 56 0.52 22.95 19.89
N LYS A 57 -0.80 22.75 19.70
CA LYS A 57 -1.78 22.68 20.80
C LYS A 57 -1.61 21.45 21.68
N LEU A 58 -1.15 20.32 21.11
CA LEU A 58 -0.98 19.05 21.80
C LEU A 58 0.49 18.77 22.18
N ASN A 59 1.40 19.67 21.83
CA ASN A 59 2.86 19.49 21.96
C ASN A 59 3.31 18.12 21.44
N LYS A 60 2.81 17.72 20.26
CA LYS A 60 3.09 16.43 19.66
C LYS A 60 3.39 16.58 18.16
N ARG A 61 4.58 16.19 17.72
CA ARG A 61 4.93 16.18 16.29
C ARG A 61 4.14 15.11 15.55
N ILE A 62 3.55 15.48 14.40
CA ILE A 62 2.75 14.62 13.54
C ILE A 62 3.32 14.66 12.12
N ALA A 63 3.83 13.55 11.63
CA ALA A 63 4.32 13.49 10.27
C ALA A 63 3.17 13.50 9.25
N VAL A 64 3.43 14.07 8.08
CA VAL A 64 2.52 14.04 6.92
C VAL A 64 3.24 13.37 5.77
N ILE A 65 2.60 12.34 5.20
CA ILE A 65 3.13 11.49 4.14
C ILE A 65 2.33 11.73 2.87
N ALA A 66 2.99 12.16 1.79
CA ALA A 66 2.42 12.20 0.45
C ALA A 66 2.66 10.85 -0.24
N ASP A 67 1.62 10.04 -0.42
CA ASP A 67 1.71 8.75 -1.10
C ASP A 67 1.39 8.93 -2.58
N LEU A 68 2.41 8.88 -3.44
CA LEU A 68 2.31 9.12 -4.87
C LEU A 68 1.65 7.96 -5.59
N GLN A 69 0.96 8.29 -6.69
CA GLN A 69 0.25 7.29 -7.47
C GLN A 69 1.17 6.26 -8.13
N GLY A 70 2.34 6.70 -8.60
CA GLY A 70 3.21 5.89 -9.42
C GLY A 70 2.57 5.48 -10.75
N ILE A 71 3.13 4.43 -11.37
CA ILE A 71 2.64 3.91 -12.64
C ILE A 71 1.58 2.83 -12.37
N LYS A 72 0.34 3.25 -12.17
CA LYS A 72 -0.79 2.33 -12.04
C LYS A 72 -1.45 2.10 -13.40
N LEU A 73 -1.30 0.90 -13.94
CA LEU A 73 -1.98 0.51 -15.18
C LEU A 73 -3.50 0.50 -14.94
N ARG A 74 -4.26 0.98 -15.93
CA ARG A 74 -5.73 1.03 -15.85
C ARG A 74 -6.36 0.69 -17.20
N ILE A 75 -7.55 0.12 -17.15
CA ILE A 75 -8.42 0.03 -18.36
C ILE A 75 -9.02 1.40 -18.66
N GLY A 76 -9.48 1.57 -19.88
CA GLY A 76 -10.19 2.76 -20.35
C GLY A 76 -11.63 2.83 -19.85
N LYS A 77 -12.38 3.77 -20.44
CA LYS A 77 -13.83 3.93 -20.20
C LYS A 77 -14.62 2.77 -20.79
N ILE A 78 -15.74 2.44 -20.15
CA ILE A 78 -16.72 1.45 -20.61
C ILE A 78 -18.11 2.09 -20.73
N SER A 79 -18.99 1.48 -21.53
CA SER A 79 -20.28 2.04 -21.93
C SER A 79 -21.33 2.11 -20.80
N SER A 80 -21.11 1.41 -19.69
CA SER A 80 -21.98 1.43 -18.53
C SER A 80 -21.20 1.40 -17.25
N ASP A 81 -21.75 1.96 -16.15
CA ASP A 81 -21.11 1.99 -14.84
C ASP A 81 -20.89 0.60 -14.24
N LYS A 82 -21.64 -0.40 -14.72
CA LYS A 82 -21.59 -1.79 -14.24
C LYS A 82 -21.67 -2.76 -15.43
N LEU A 83 -20.54 -3.11 -16.00
CA LEU A 83 -20.44 -4.05 -17.11
C LEU A 83 -20.25 -5.48 -16.56
N ARG A 84 -21.23 -6.35 -16.77
CA ARG A 84 -21.13 -7.75 -16.34
C ARG A 84 -20.40 -8.58 -17.40
N ILE A 85 -19.35 -9.29 -16.99
CA ILE A 85 -18.63 -10.29 -17.78
C ILE A 85 -18.91 -11.67 -17.19
N LYS A 86 -19.37 -12.60 -18.00
CA LYS A 86 -19.71 -13.97 -17.55
C LYS A 86 -18.46 -14.81 -17.31
N TYR A 87 -18.53 -15.76 -16.38
CA TYR A 87 -17.50 -16.76 -16.19
C TYR A 87 -17.21 -17.50 -17.53
N LYS A 88 -15.92 -17.72 -17.82
CA LYS A 88 -15.40 -18.30 -19.07
C LYS A 88 -15.64 -17.46 -20.34
N GLN A 89 -16.29 -16.31 -20.26
CA GLN A 89 -16.50 -15.42 -21.42
C GLN A 89 -15.13 -14.96 -21.97
N LYS A 90 -15.01 -14.93 -23.31
CA LYS A 90 -13.91 -14.26 -23.98
C LYS A 90 -14.06 -12.74 -23.83
N PHE A 91 -12.96 -12.08 -23.49
CA PHE A 91 -12.93 -10.62 -23.28
C PHE A 91 -11.59 -10.07 -23.78
N THR A 92 -11.62 -9.01 -24.58
CA THR A 92 -10.43 -8.47 -25.24
C THR A 92 -9.94 -7.19 -24.56
N PHE A 93 -8.66 -7.15 -24.26
CA PHE A 93 -7.93 -5.94 -23.88
C PHE A 93 -7.15 -5.46 -25.12
N ASP A 94 -7.40 -4.27 -25.60
CA ASP A 94 -6.74 -3.75 -26.81
C ASP A 94 -6.37 -2.27 -26.68
N THR A 95 -5.54 -1.79 -27.61
CA THR A 95 -5.06 -0.40 -27.61
C THR A 95 -6.05 0.58 -28.24
N ASN A 96 -7.21 0.13 -28.72
CA ASN A 96 -8.22 1.00 -29.32
C ASN A 96 -8.90 1.86 -28.24
N LYS A 97 -8.83 3.18 -28.38
CA LYS A 97 -9.35 4.15 -27.41
C LYS A 97 -10.87 4.28 -27.39
N LYS A 98 -11.60 3.56 -28.25
CA LYS A 98 -13.07 3.54 -28.21
C LYS A 98 -13.58 3.05 -26.87
N ILE A 99 -14.74 3.53 -26.46
CA ILE A 99 -15.46 3.10 -25.26
C ILE A 99 -15.62 1.58 -25.29
N GLY A 100 -15.28 0.92 -24.18
CA GLY A 100 -15.39 -0.52 -24.04
C GLY A 100 -16.83 -0.99 -23.87
N ASN A 101 -17.06 -2.28 -24.10
CA ASN A 101 -18.36 -2.96 -23.99
C ASN A 101 -18.18 -4.35 -23.39
N ASN A 102 -19.22 -5.20 -23.45
CA ASN A 102 -19.15 -6.56 -22.92
C ASN A 102 -18.18 -7.53 -23.63
N LEU A 103 -17.55 -7.12 -24.74
CA LEU A 103 -16.60 -7.92 -25.50
C LEU A 103 -15.16 -7.41 -25.37
N ARG A 104 -14.97 -6.12 -25.12
CA ARG A 104 -13.64 -5.50 -25.12
C ARG A 104 -13.54 -4.25 -24.24
N VAL A 105 -12.30 -3.93 -23.86
CA VAL A 105 -11.96 -2.66 -23.20
C VAL A 105 -10.60 -2.13 -23.69
N CYS A 106 -10.46 -0.81 -23.72
CA CYS A 106 -9.18 -0.17 -24.01
C CYS A 106 -8.16 -0.49 -22.89
N PHE A 107 -6.98 -0.95 -23.31
CA PHE A 107 -5.79 -1.09 -22.49
C PHE A 107 -4.61 -0.43 -23.24
N PRO A 108 -4.37 0.87 -23.05
CA PRO A 108 -3.55 1.70 -23.96
C PRO A 108 -2.03 1.50 -23.81
N TYR A 109 -1.60 0.34 -23.34
CA TYR A 109 -0.19 0.04 -23.03
C TYR A 109 0.37 -1.02 -23.99
N SER A 110 0.59 -0.67 -25.27
CA SER A 110 1.13 -1.59 -26.29
C SER A 110 2.46 -2.23 -25.85
N PHE A 111 3.33 -1.46 -25.18
CA PHE A 111 4.61 -1.93 -24.66
C PHE A 111 4.46 -2.99 -23.56
N ILE A 112 3.35 -2.96 -22.80
CA ILE A 112 3.00 -4.03 -21.81
C ILE A 112 2.42 -5.23 -22.55
N ILE A 113 1.47 -5.02 -23.48
CA ILE A 113 0.87 -6.09 -24.28
C ILE A 113 1.96 -6.97 -24.88
N ASN A 114 3.01 -6.37 -25.44
CA ASN A 114 4.12 -7.09 -26.06
C ASN A 114 4.91 -7.99 -25.08
N LYS A 115 4.91 -7.68 -23.78
CA LYS A 115 5.61 -8.47 -22.76
C LYS A 115 4.77 -9.58 -22.14
N ILE A 116 3.45 -9.51 -22.26
CA ILE A 116 2.54 -10.50 -21.70
C ILE A 116 2.63 -11.79 -22.53
N LYS A 117 2.69 -12.94 -21.85
CA LYS A 117 2.69 -14.26 -22.50
C LYS A 117 1.29 -14.87 -22.49
N ILE A 118 0.99 -15.74 -23.45
CA ILE A 118 -0.20 -16.59 -23.42
C ILE A 118 -0.14 -17.43 -22.13
N GLY A 119 -1.29 -17.61 -21.47
CA GLY A 119 -1.37 -18.27 -20.17
C GLY A 119 -1.22 -17.32 -18.96
N SER A 120 -0.69 -16.09 -19.16
CA SER A 120 -0.58 -15.11 -18.08
C SER A 120 -1.95 -14.74 -17.50
N LYS A 121 -1.99 -14.44 -16.20
CA LYS A 121 -3.18 -13.91 -15.54
C LYS A 121 -3.12 -12.38 -15.52
N ILE A 122 -4.26 -11.73 -15.75
CA ILE A 122 -4.49 -10.30 -15.61
C ILE A 122 -5.48 -10.12 -14.47
N PHE A 123 -5.13 -9.31 -13.49
CA PHE A 123 -5.95 -8.99 -12.34
C PHE A 123 -6.53 -7.58 -12.52
N LEU A 124 -7.83 -7.43 -12.33
CA LEU A 124 -8.54 -6.15 -12.38
C LEU A 124 -9.13 -5.80 -11.01
N ASP A 125 -9.34 -4.49 -10.78
CA ASP A 125 -9.96 -3.94 -9.58
C ASP A 125 -9.30 -4.47 -8.30
N ASP A 126 -7.99 -4.24 -8.20
CA ASP A 126 -7.13 -4.63 -7.08
C ASP A 126 -7.24 -6.15 -6.76
N GLY A 127 -7.29 -6.97 -7.82
CA GLY A 127 -7.28 -8.43 -7.72
C GLY A 127 -8.64 -9.11 -7.65
N LYS A 128 -9.74 -8.35 -7.60
CA LYS A 128 -11.10 -8.92 -7.49
C LYS A 128 -11.48 -9.78 -8.68
N PHE A 129 -11.03 -9.41 -9.89
CA PHE A 129 -11.39 -10.12 -11.11
C PHE A 129 -10.16 -10.63 -11.83
N ILE A 130 -10.23 -11.87 -12.30
CA ILE A 130 -9.11 -12.58 -12.91
C ILE A 130 -9.45 -12.94 -14.35
N PHE A 131 -8.53 -12.63 -15.26
CA PHE A 131 -8.59 -13.01 -16.67
C PHE A 131 -7.34 -13.78 -17.06
N LYS A 132 -7.46 -14.85 -17.85
CA LYS A 132 -6.33 -15.61 -18.39
C LYS A 132 -6.17 -15.30 -19.87
N VAL A 133 -4.98 -14.94 -20.28
CA VAL A 133 -4.64 -14.67 -21.69
C VAL A 133 -4.67 -15.98 -22.47
N ILE A 134 -5.46 -16.05 -23.54
CA ILE A 134 -5.60 -17.23 -24.40
C ILE A 134 -5.05 -17.00 -25.81
N GLU A 135 -5.11 -15.77 -26.33
CA GLU A 135 -4.57 -15.36 -27.61
C GLU A 135 -3.95 -13.95 -27.49
N LYS A 136 -2.98 -13.66 -28.35
CA LYS A 136 -2.25 -12.38 -28.30
C LYS A 136 -1.84 -11.95 -29.69
N ASN A 137 -1.92 -10.62 -29.93
CA ASN A 137 -1.23 -9.97 -31.07
C ASN A 137 -0.50 -8.69 -30.59
N LYS A 138 0.07 -7.91 -31.52
CA LYS A 138 0.83 -6.68 -31.20
C LYS A 138 0.00 -5.61 -30.49
N LYS A 139 -1.32 -5.60 -30.65
CA LYS A 139 -2.22 -4.53 -30.16
C LYS A 139 -3.33 -5.03 -29.25
N SER A 140 -3.46 -6.34 -29.04
CA SER A 140 -4.54 -6.89 -28.21
C SER A 140 -4.18 -8.20 -27.52
N LEU A 141 -4.91 -8.49 -26.44
CA LEU A 141 -4.93 -9.74 -25.69
C LEU A 141 -6.36 -10.24 -25.65
N VAL A 142 -6.62 -11.41 -26.21
CA VAL A 142 -7.87 -12.11 -25.97
C VAL A 142 -7.72 -12.92 -24.70
N THR A 143 -8.64 -12.75 -23.79
CA THR A 143 -8.60 -13.40 -22.48
C THR A 143 -9.87 -14.18 -22.21
N ARG A 144 -9.82 -15.04 -21.21
CA ARG A 144 -10.97 -15.74 -20.65
C ARG A 144 -11.18 -15.27 -19.20
N CYS A 145 -12.39 -14.82 -18.87
CA CYS A 145 -12.75 -14.45 -17.50
C CYS A 145 -12.78 -15.68 -16.60
N LEU A 146 -12.06 -15.63 -15.47
CA LEU A 146 -12.01 -16.71 -14.47
C LEU A 146 -12.81 -16.41 -13.21
N SER A 147 -13.44 -15.25 -13.12
CA SER A 147 -14.26 -14.83 -11.97
C SER A 147 -15.74 -15.04 -12.23
N THR A 148 -16.49 -15.52 -11.25
CA THR A 148 -17.93 -15.82 -11.38
C THR A 148 -18.82 -14.58 -11.39
N ASN A 149 -18.49 -13.56 -10.63
CA ASN A 149 -19.25 -12.31 -10.47
C ASN A 149 -18.47 -11.09 -10.93
N CYS A 150 -17.99 -11.10 -12.18
CA CYS A 150 -17.18 -10.01 -12.71
C CYS A 150 -18.07 -8.83 -13.14
N ILE A 151 -18.00 -7.74 -12.37
CA ILE A 151 -18.67 -6.46 -12.67
C ILE A 151 -17.60 -5.38 -12.82
N LEU A 152 -17.34 -4.97 -14.05
CA LEU A 152 -16.35 -3.96 -14.37
C LEU A 152 -16.96 -2.56 -14.38
N SER A 153 -16.18 -1.58 -13.97
CA SER A 153 -16.41 -0.15 -14.16
C SER A 153 -15.22 0.52 -14.83
N SER A 154 -15.40 1.73 -15.30
CA SER A 154 -14.37 2.51 -16.00
C SER A 154 -13.11 2.73 -15.15
N ASN A 155 -11.97 2.80 -15.81
CA ASN A 155 -10.68 3.19 -15.21
C ASN A 155 -10.16 2.27 -14.07
N LYS A 156 -10.66 1.03 -13.97
CA LYS A 156 -10.20 0.07 -12.96
C LYS A 156 -8.73 -0.29 -13.15
N SER A 157 -8.07 -0.54 -12.04
CA SER A 157 -6.67 -0.96 -12.00
C SER A 157 -6.45 -2.28 -12.71
N VAL A 158 -5.28 -2.40 -13.35
CA VAL A 158 -4.79 -3.63 -13.99
C VAL A 158 -3.48 -4.01 -13.34
N HIS A 159 -3.40 -5.23 -12.84
CA HIS A 159 -2.16 -5.81 -12.35
C HIS A 159 -1.82 -7.07 -13.15
N ILE A 160 -0.56 -7.20 -13.52
CA ILE A 160 -0.06 -8.36 -14.27
C ILE A 160 1.21 -8.82 -13.57
N PRO A 161 1.18 -9.96 -12.88
CA PRO A 161 2.31 -10.45 -12.11
C PRO A 161 3.57 -10.66 -12.96
N ASN A 162 4.73 -10.42 -12.37
CA ASN A 162 6.04 -10.62 -12.99
C ASN A 162 6.32 -9.76 -14.24
N ILE A 163 5.53 -8.74 -14.53
CA ILE A 163 5.80 -7.82 -15.65
C ILE A 163 6.72 -6.69 -15.17
N LYS A 164 7.94 -6.64 -15.74
CA LYS A 164 8.80 -5.47 -15.59
C LYS A 164 8.23 -4.32 -16.40
N ILE A 165 7.72 -3.30 -15.70
CA ILE A 165 7.29 -2.05 -16.32
C ILE A 165 8.54 -1.28 -16.72
N PRO A 166 8.74 -0.92 -18.01
CA PRO A 166 10.00 -0.34 -18.47
C PRO A 166 10.20 1.13 -18.10
N LEU A 167 9.37 1.66 -17.23
CA LEU A 167 9.38 3.06 -16.81
C LEU A 167 9.99 3.17 -15.41
N ASN A 168 11.33 3.20 -15.34
CA ASN A 168 12.09 3.49 -14.11
C ASN A 168 12.20 5.02 -13.89
N ARG A 169 11.13 5.78 -14.16
CA ARG A 169 11.11 7.25 -14.04
C ARG A 169 9.79 7.70 -13.43
N LEU A 170 9.86 8.79 -12.69
CA LEU A 170 8.69 9.47 -12.17
C LEU A 170 7.76 9.90 -13.31
N THR A 171 6.47 9.65 -13.16
CA THR A 171 5.48 10.16 -14.11
C THR A 171 5.41 11.69 -14.06
N LYS A 172 4.86 12.31 -15.12
CA LYS A 172 4.59 13.76 -15.10
C LYS A 172 3.72 14.15 -13.90
N LYS A 173 2.75 13.29 -13.55
CA LYS A 173 1.89 13.48 -12.38
C LYS A 173 2.69 13.42 -11.10
N ASP A 174 3.54 12.40 -10.90
CA ASP A 174 4.34 12.26 -9.68
C ASP A 174 5.25 13.47 -9.46
N LYS A 175 5.90 13.98 -10.53
CA LYS A 175 6.73 15.21 -10.44
C LYS A 175 5.93 16.44 -10.00
N LYS A 176 4.70 16.59 -10.52
CA LYS A 176 3.78 17.64 -10.09
C LYS A 176 3.36 17.44 -8.64
N ASP A 177 3.02 16.21 -8.28
CA ASP A 177 2.57 15.86 -6.92
C ASP A 177 3.68 16.06 -5.88
N ILE A 178 4.95 15.74 -6.20
CA ILE A 178 6.11 16.05 -5.37
C ILE A 178 6.20 17.57 -5.10
N SER A 179 6.07 18.40 -6.15
CA SER A 179 6.08 19.86 -5.99
C SER A 179 4.94 20.35 -5.11
N ILE A 180 3.76 19.74 -5.21
CA ILE A 180 2.60 20.05 -4.35
C ILE A 180 2.88 19.63 -2.92
N ALA A 181 3.37 18.41 -2.70
CA ALA A 181 3.70 17.86 -1.38
C ALA A 181 4.72 18.74 -0.63
N LYS A 182 5.77 19.20 -1.34
CA LYS A 182 6.75 20.16 -0.79
C LYS A 182 6.08 21.46 -0.31
N ARG A 183 5.26 22.08 -1.17
CA ARG A 183 4.55 23.33 -0.83
C ARG A 183 3.53 23.16 0.29
N MET A 184 3.00 21.95 0.47
CA MET A 184 2.09 21.63 1.57
C MET A 184 2.81 21.32 2.89
N GLY A 185 4.15 21.24 2.90
CA GLY A 185 4.93 20.90 4.09
C GLY A 185 4.80 19.43 4.51
N CYS A 186 4.71 18.51 3.52
CA CYS A 186 4.78 17.07 3.79
C CYS A 186 6.20 16.70 4.25
N ASN A 187 6.29 15.82 5.24
CA ASN A 187 7.56 15.36 5.80
C ASN A 187 8.12 14.15 5.04
N TRP A 188 7.26 13.39 4.36
CA TRP A 188 7.61 12.16 3.68
C TRP A 188 6.94 12.06 2.32
N ILE A 189 7.63 11.43 1.37
CA ILE A 189 7.09 11.03 0.07
C ILE A 189 7.16 9.52 -0.02
N ALA A 190 6.01 8.86 -0.20
CA ALA A 190 5.95 7.43 -0.43
C ALA A 190 5.83 7.15 -1.94
N LEU A 191 6.73 6.31 -2.45
CA LEU A 191 6.85 5.97 -3.86
C LEU A 191 6.20 4.62 -4.14
N SER A 192 5.19 4.61 -5.02
CA SER A 192 4.48 3.40 -5.43
C SER A 192 5.17 2.70 -6.61
N TYR A 193 4.98 1.39 -6.71
CA TYR A 193 5.47 0.52 -7.78
C TYR A 193 6.98 0.58 -8.02
N ILE A 194 7.76 0.77 -6.96
CA ILE A 194 9.21 0.70 -7.01
C ILE A 194 9.64 -0.69 -7.52
N GLN A 195 10.62 -0.72 -8.42
CA GLN A 195 11.24 -1.94 -8.93
C GLN A 195 12.75 -1.99 -8.68
N ASN A 196 13.39 -0.82 -8.56
CA ASN A 196 14.82 -0.63 -8.29
C ASN A 196 15.06 0.74 -7.64
N SER A 197 16.33 1.10 -7.42
CA SER A 197 16.70 2.36 -6.79
C SER A 197 16.58 3.62 -7.67
N ASP A 198 16.35 3.50 -8.98
CA ASP A 198 16.37 4.65 -9.91
C ASP A 198 15.33 5.72 -9.57
N LEU A 199 14.07 5.28 -9.24
CA LEU A 199 13.01 6.21 -8.84
C LEU A 199 13.36 6.97 -7.56
N ILE A 200 14.01 6.30 -6.62
CA ILE A 200 14.42 6.88 -5.33
C ILE A 200 15.46 7.97 -5.59
N LYS A 201 16.47 7.66 -6.40
CA LYS A 201 17.52 8.62 -6.79
C LYS A 201 16.98 9.80 -7.57
N GLU A 202 16.01 9.56 -8.50
CA GLU A 202 15.35 10.65 -9.23
C GLU A 202 14.53 11.53 -8.27
N THR A 203 13.81 10.93 -7.32
CA THR A 203 13.01 11.66 -6.32
C THR A 203 13.91 12.48 -5.42
N ARG A 204 15.05 11.92 -4.94
CA ARG A 204 16.00 12.60 -4.08
C ARG A 204 16.53 13.91 -4.70
N LYS A 205 16.69 13.95 -6.03
CA LYS A 205 17.09 15.17 -6.75
C LYS A 205 16.00 16.26 -6.79
N LEU A 206 14.74 15.91 -6.54
CA LEU A 206 13.59 16.82 -6.61
C LEU A 206 13.13 17.35 -5.26
N ILE A 207 13.54 16.69 -4.18
CA ILE A 207 13.14 17.04 -2.82
C ILE A 207 14.29 17.66 -2.04
N ASN A 208 13.96 18.31 -0.93
CA ASN A 208 14.95 18.82 0.02
C ASN A 208 15.46 17.68 0.91
N SER A 209 16.59 17.87 1.56
CA SER A 209 17.23 16.88 2.45
C SER A 209 16.40 16.50 3.67
N ASP A 210 15.48 17.36 4.09
CA ASP A 210 14.58 17.20 5.24
C ASP A 210 13.33 16.36 4.95
N ILE A 211 13.07 16.02 3.67
CA ILE A 211 11.94 15.19 3.27
C ILE A 211 12.40 13.75 3.10
N GLY A 212 11.83 12.84 3.90
CA GLY A 212 12.13 11.41 3.81
C GLY A 212 11.44 10.71 2.63
N ILE A 213 12.07 9.65 2.13
CA ILE A 213 11.52 8.80 1.06
C ILE A 213 11.13 7.44 1.64
N ILE A 214 9.86 7.07 1.48
CA ILE A 214 9.34 5.75 1.78
C ILE A 214 9.21 4.97 0.48
N SER A 215 9.88 3.83 0.36
CA SER A 215 9.73 2.94 -0.79
C SER A 215 8.70 1.86 -0.51
N LYS A 216 7.67 1.77 -1.37
CA LYS A 216 6.59 0.78 -1.22
C LYS A 216 6.95 -0.49 -1.97
N ILE A 217 7.03 -1.60 -1.24
CA ILE A 217 7.28 -2.94 -1.79
C ILE A 217 5.94 -3.57 -2.13
N GLU A 218 5.65 -3.61 -3.42
CA GLU A 218 4.36 -3.98 -4.01
C GLU A 218 4.48 -5.08 -5.06
N ASN A 219 5.70 -5.54 -5.37
CA ASN A 219 5.92 -6.50 -6.45
C ASN A 219 7.18 -7.34 -6.24
N LYS A 220 7.25 -8.48 -6.93
CA LYS A 220 8.34 -9.46 -6.86
C LYS A 220 9.68 -8.90 -7.34
N ILE A 221 9.67 -7.92 -8.25
CA ILE A 221 10.90 -7.31 -8.76
C ILE A 221 11.55 -6.46 -7.68
N ALA A 222 10.75 -5.70 -6.91
CA ALA A 222 11.24 -4.96 -5.76
C ALA A 222 11.84 -5.88 -4.69
N ILE A 223 11.24 -7.06 -4.44
CA ILE A 223 11.80 -8.05 -3.51
C ILE A 223 13.17 -8.54 -3.97
N LYS A 224 13.35 -8.78 -5.28
CA LYS A 224 14.66 -9.20 -5.84
C LYS A 224 15.73 -8.11 -5.67
N ASN A 225 15.35 -6.85 -5.82
CA ASN A 225 16.25 -5.71 -5.74
C ASN A 225 16.23 -5.03 -4.36
N ILE A 226 15.75 -5.73 -3.34
CA ILE A 226 15.42 -5.14 -2.04
C ILE A 226 16.61 -4.47 -1.35
N LYS A 227 17.84 -5.01 -1.49
CA LYS A 227 19.04 -4.47 -0.84
C LYS A 227 19.34 -3.05 -1.32
N GLU A 228 19.34 -2.83 -2.63
CA GLU A 228 19.57 -1.49 -3.19
C GLU A 228 18.44 -0.52 -2.86
N ILE A 229 17.18 -1.02 -2.82
CA ILE A 229 16.02 -0.20 -2.46
C ILE A 229 16.11 0.25 -1.01
N ILE A 230 16.43 -0.64 -0.07
CA ILE A 230 16.58 -0.28 1.35
C ILE A 230 17.70 0.74 1.55
N ASN A 231 18.84 0.55 0.90
CA ASN A 231 19.99 1.44 1.06
C ASN A 231 19.68 2.89 0.63
N GLU A 232 18.96 3.07 -0.47
CA GLU A 232 18.62 4.40 -1.01
C GLU A 232 17.40 5.04 -0.35
N SER A 233 16.60 4.26 0.39
CA SER A 233 15.36 4.72 1.06
C SER A 233 15.63 5.18 2.49
N ASP A 234 14.77 6.05 3.01
CA ASP A 234 14.77 6.43 4.42
C ASP A 234 13.85 5.53 5.25
N ALA A 235 12.83 4.92 4.62
CA ALA A 235 11.97 3.90 5.21
C ALA A 235 11.38 2.98 4.13
N ILE A 236 10.92 1.80 4.54
CA ILE A 236 10.28 0.82 3.67
C ILE A 236 8.83 0.63 4.08
N MET A 237 7.92 0.53 3.12
CA MET A 237 6.52 0.17 3.36
C MET A 237 6.20 -1.15 2.66
N ILE A 238 5.77 -2.14 3.41
CA ILE A 238 5.26 -3.41 2.90
C ILE A 238 3.78 -3.21 2.59
N ALA A 239 3.45 -2.96 1.32
CA ALA A 239 2.09 -2.70 0.86
C ALA A 239 1.42 -4.02 0.47
N ARG A 240 0.93 -4.75 1.48
CA ARG A 240 0.51 -6.16 1.37
C ARG A 240 -0.59 -6.42 0.36
N GLY A 241 -1.49 -5.46 0.14
CA GLY A 241 -2.58 -5.59 -0.83
C GLY A 241 -2.08 -5.81 -2.26
N ASP A 242 -1.30 -4.86 -2.79
CA ASP A 242 -0.72 -4.98 -4.14
C ASP A 242 0.32 -6.11 -4.20
N LEU A 243 1.13 -6.27 -3.13
CA LEU A 243 2.13 -7.34 -3.05
C LEU A 243 1.50 -8.73 -3.16
N ALA A 244 0.38 -8.98 -2.47
CA ALA A 244 -0.33 -10.27 -2.51
C ALA A 244 -0.84 -10.64 -3.91
N ILE A 245 -1.22 -9.65 -4.71
CA ILE A 245 -1.64 -9.89 -6.10
C ILE A 245 -0.46 -10.37 -6.96
N ASP A 246 0.76 -9.88 -6.66
CA ASP A 246 1.95 -10.19 -7.45
C ASP A 246 2.61 -11.53 -7.05
N ILE A 247 2.68 -11.84 -5.75
CA ILE A 247 3.39 -13.02 -5.24
C ILE A 247 2.47 -14.15 -4.77
N GLY A 248 1.17 -13.88 -4.58
CA GLY A 248 0.20 -14.79 -3.94
C GLY A 248 0.04 -14.51 -2.45
N HIS A 249 -1.20 -14.65 -1.95
CA HIS A 249 -1.55 -14.34 -0.55
C HIS A 249 -0.75 -15.18 0.46
N SER A 250 -0.51 -16.46 0.17
CA SER A 250 0.24 -17.38 1.04
C SER A 250 1.70 -17.00 1.25
N GLU A 251 2.30 -16.29 0.29
CA GLU A 251 3.70 -15.89 0.37
C GLU A 251 3.91 -14.57 1.17
N VAL A 252 2.86 -13.78 1.36
CA VAL A 252 2.97 -12.48 2.02
C VAL A 252 3.54 -12.55 3.44
N PRO A 253 3.10 -13.48 4.33
CA PRO A 253 3.61 -13.53 5.70
C PRO A 253 5.11 -13.81 5.78
N LYS A 254 5.61 -14.72 4.93
CA LYS A 254 7.04 -15.04 4.82
C LYS A 254 7.83 -13.82 4.34
N VAL A 255 7.39 -13.20 3.24
CA VAL A 255 8.05 -12.03 2.66
C VAL A 255 8.03 -10.84 3.64
N GLN A 256 6.93 -10.62 4.35
CA GLN A 256 6.84 -9.60 5.40
C GLN A 256 7.93 -9.79 6.46
N LEU A 257 8.06 -10.99 7.01
CA LEU A 257 9.07 -11.30 8.02
C LEU A 257 10.51 -11.09 7.48
N GLU A 258 10.79 -11.54 6.26
CA GLU A 258 12.09 -11.37 5.62
C GLU A 258 12.43 -9.88 5.40
N LEU A 259 11.46 -9.08 4.95
CA LEU A 259 11.64 -7.65 4.74
C LEU A 259 11.88 -6.90 6.05
N ILE A 260 11.11 -7.21 7.10
CA ILE A 260 11.30 -6.62 8.43
C ILE A 260 12.72 -6.91 8.95
N LYS A 261 13.20 -8.17 8.86
CA LYS A 261 14.56 -8.53 9.27
C LYS A 261 15.64 -7.79 8.47
N LYS A 262 15.48 -7.67 7.15
CA LYS A 262 16.43 -6.95 6.30
C LYS A 262 16.47 -5.45 6.62
N CYS A 263 15.32 -4.84 6.87
CA CYS A 263 15.24 -3.43 7.28
C CYS A 263 15.92 -3.22 8.64
N ALA A 264 15.64 -4.07 9.61
CA ALA A 264 16.28 -4.01 10.93
C ALA A 264 17.80 -4.14 10.86
N ALA A 265 18.33 -5.08 10.04
CA ALA A 265 19.77 -5.25 9.84
C ALA A 265 20.46 -4.02 9.23
N LEU A 266 19.71 -3.19 8.49
CA LEU A 266 20.22 -1.95 7.87
C LEU A 266 19.74 -0.68 8.61
N SER A 267 19.17 -0.84 9.82
CA SER A 267 18.66 0.25 10.65
C SER A 267 17.68 1.18 9.91
N LYS A 268 16.83 0.60 9.05
CA LYS A 268 15.81 1.33 8.30
C LYS A 268 14.41 1.03 8.86
N PRO A 269 13.62 2.07 9.18
CA PRO A 269 12.24 1.87 9.64
C PRO A 269 11.40 1.11 8.63
N VAL A 270 10.55 0.19 9.13
CA VAL A 270 9.64 -0.60 8.30
C VAL A 270 8.19 -0.41 8.70
N ILE A 271 7.35 -0.15 7.70
CA ILE A 271 5.91 0.08 7.82
C ILE A 271 5.18 -1.14 7.28
N VAL A 272 4.30 -1.75 8.09
CA VAL A 272 3.36 -2.77 7.61
C VAL A 272 2.03 -2.10 7.30
N ALA A 273 1.56 -2.25 6.06
CA ALA A 273 0.45 -1.50 5.52
C ALA A 273 -0.56 -2.38 4.79
N THR A 274 -1.80 -1.88 4.74
CA THR A 274 -2.99 -2.46 4.11
C THR A 274 -3.56 -3.69 4.81
N GLN A 275 -4.89 -3.81 4.83
CA GLN A 275 -5.63 -4.94 5.38
C GLN A 275 -5.26 -5.27 6.85
N MET A 276 -5.06 -4.23 7.68
CA MET A 276 -4.72 -4.41 9.09
C MET A 276 -5.97 -4.64 9.95
N LEU A 277 -6.99 -3.76 9.80
CA LEU A 277 -8.29 -3.83 10.48
C LEU A 277 -9.41 -3.59 9.46
N GLU A 278 -9.32 -4.20 8.27
CA GLU A 278 -10.15 -3.89 7.10
C GLU A 278 -11.64 -4.07 7.36
N SER A 279 -12.03 -5.06 8.17
CA SER A 279 -13.42 -5.27 8.56
C SER A 279 -14.02 -4.07 9.31
N MET A 280 -13.18 -3.26 9.97
CA MET A 280 -13.60 -2.05 10.69
C MET A 280 -13.93 -0.86 9.77
N ILE A 281 -13.76 -0.99 8.47
CA ILE A 281 -14.34 -0.04 7.50
C ILE A 281 -15.87 0.01 7.69
N GLU A 282 -16.49 -1.15 7.86
CA GLU A 282 -17.94 -1.30 8.03
C GLU A 282 -18.34 -1.58 9.48
N ASN A 283 -17.58 -2.42 10.19
CA ASN A 283 -17.93 -2.94 11.51
C ASN A 283 -17.29 -2.11 12.64
N ALA A 284 -17.95 -2.07 13.79
CA ALA A 284 -17.44 -1.40 14.99
C ALA A 284 -16.31 -2.18 15.69
N SER A 285 -16.20 -3.49 15.42
CA SER A 285 -15.21 -4.38 16.00
C SER A 285 -14.47 -5.15 14.92
N PRO A 286 -13.16 -5.40 15.10
CA PRO A 286 -12.38 -6.18 14.14
C PRO A 286 -12.63 -7.69 14.34
N THR A 287 -12.18 -8.47 13.38
CA THR A 287 -12.06 -9.92 13.54
C THR A 287 -10.88 -10.29 14.45
N ARG A 288 -10.90 -11.50 15.00
CA ARG A 288 -9.75 -12.03 15.78
C ARG A 288 -8.50 -12.16 14.92
N ALA A 289 -8.66 -12.53 13.65
CA ALA A 289 -7.55 -12.65 12.71
C ALA A 289 -6.84 -11.31 12.48
N GLU A 290 -7.57 -10.20 12.37
CA GLU A 290 -7.01 -8.87 12.20
C GLU A 290 -6.24 -8.40 13.44
N ILE A 291 -6.76 -8.66 14.64
CA ILE A 291 -6.05 -8.36 15.88
C ILE A 291 -4.73 -9.16 15.95
N ASN A 292 -4.79 -10.44 15.59
CA ASN A 292 -3.60 -11.29 15.55
C ASN A 292 -2.59 -10.80 14.51
N ASP A 293 -3.06 -10.32 13.35
CA ASP A 293 -2.21 -9.77 12.30
C ASP A 293 -1.45 -8.51 12.75
N VAL A 294 -2.16 -7.58 13.43
CA VAL A 294 -1.50 -6.40 14.05
C VAL A 294 -0.46 -6.83 15.07
N ALA A 295 -0.82 -7.73 15.99
CA ALA A 295 0.09 -8.21 17.02
C ALA A 295 1.31 -8.90 16.39
N THR A 296 1.11 -9.74 15.38
CA THR A 296 2.17 -10.45 14.65
C THR A 296 3.14 -9.48 14.00
N ALA A 297 2.66 -8.41 13.33
CA ALA A 297 3.52 -7.39 12.74
C ALA A 297 4.44 -6.75 13.81
N ILE A 298 3.89 -6.44 15.01
CA ILE A 298 4.65 -5.87 16.13
C ILE A 298 5.65 -6.90 16.70
N PHE A 299 5.25 -8.16 16.86
CA PHE A 299 6.15 -9.24 17.29
C PHE A 299 7.31 -9.44 16.33
N GLN A 300 7.06 -9.35 15.02
CA GLN A 300 8.07 -9.46 13.98
C GLN A 300 9.04 -8.27 13.96
N GLY A 301 8.72 -7.15 14.61
CA GLY A 301 9.56 -5.97 14.71
C GLY A 301 9.20 -4.83 13.74
N ALA A 302 7.95 -4.76 13.29
CA ALA A 302 7.47 -3.59 12.54
C ALA A 302 7.56 -2.32 13.41
N ASP A 303 8.17 -1.27 12.87
CA ASP A 303 8.27 0.04 13.53
C ASP A 303 6.98 0.84 13.43
N VAL A 304 6.22 0.62 12.36
CA VAL A 304 5.02 1.38 12.04
C VAL A 304 3.95 0.46 11.46
N VAL A 305 2.70 0.69 11.82
CA VAL A 305 1.52 0.07 11.19
C VAL A 305 0.58 1.13 10.64
N MET A 306 -0.11 0.82 9.54
CA MET A 306 -0.92 1.80 8.82
C MET A 306 -2.38 1.38 8.70
N LEU A 307 -3.29 2.31 9.03
CA LEU A 307 -4.72 2.24 8.70
C LEU A 307 -4.97 2.98 7.38
N SER A 308 -5.68 2.34 6.47
CA SER A 308 -5.98 2.83 5.11
C SER A 308 -7.42 3.33 5.01
N ALA A 309 -8.32 2.52 4.46
CA ALA A 309 -9.73 2.85 4.31
C ALA A 309 -10.46 2.94 5.66
N GLU A 310 -9.98 2.24 6.68
CA GLU A 310 -10.51 2.22 8.05
C GLU A 310 -10.61 3.64 8.64
N THR A 311 -9.64 4.51 8.32
CA THR A 311 -9.65 5.90 8.77
C THR A 311 -10.08 6.88 7.68
N ALA A 312 -9.88 6.56 6.40
CA ALA A 312 -10.18 7.48 5.31
C ALA A 312 -11.69 7.59 5.02
N ILE A 313 -12.39 6.47 4.96
CA ILE A 313 -13.80 6.35 4.58
C ILE A 313 -14.62 5.45 5.52
N GLY A 314 -13.97 4.78 6.47
CA GLY A 314 -14.63 3.85 7.38
C GLY A 314 -15.70 4.50 8.25
N LYS A 315 -16.68 3.73 8.67
CA LYS A 315 -17.79 4.17 9.54
C LYS A 315 -17.30 4.43 10.97
N ASN A 316 -16.22 3.75 11.40
CA ASN A 316 -15.74 3.76 12.79
C ASN A 316 -14.25 4.16 12.91
N PRO A 317 -13.79 5.30 12.34
CA PRO A 317 -12.36 5.63 12.26
C PRO A 317 -11.69 5.81 13.63
N ILE A 318 -12.40 6.38 14.61
CA ILE A 318 -11.89 6.58 15.97
C ILE A 318 -11.70 5.24 16.67
N GLN A 319 -12.66 4.31 16.50
CA GLN A 319 -12.58 2.99 17.11
C GLN A 319 -11.45 2.15 16.48
N SER A 320 -11.23 2.27 15.15
CA SER A 320 -10.13 1.61 14.46
C SER A 320 -8.76 2.04 15.04
N VAL A 321 -8.55 3.34 15.22
CA VAL A 321 -7.32 3.85 15.85
C VAL A 321 -7.18 3.39 17.29
N LYS A 322 -8.27 3.43 18.08
CA LYS A 322 -8.27 2.95 19.48
C LYS A 322 -7.92 1.48 19.58
N THR A 323 -8.47 0.66 18.69
CA THR A 323 -8.18 -0.78 18.61
C THR A 323 -6.73 -1.04 18.25
N MET A 324 -6.23 -0.39 17.18
CA MET A 324 -4.82 -0.48 16.78
C MET A 324 -3.88 -0.11 17.93
N SER A 325 -4.11 1.03 18.57
CA SER A 325 -3.29 1.51 19.69
C SER A 325 -3.29 0.55 20.88
N LYS A 326 -4.46 0.01 21.25
CA LYS A 326 -4.56 -0.97 22.34
C LYS A 326 -3.83 -2.28 22.02
N THR A 327 -3.96 -2.77 20.79
CA THR A 327 -3.28 -4.01 20.37
C THR A 327 -1.76 -3.82 20.41
N ILE A 328 -1.24 -2.69 19.92
CA ILE A 328 0.19 -2.37 19.99
C ILE A 328 0.67 -2.37 21.44
N LEU A 329 0.00 -1.61 22.32
CA LEU A 329 0.39 -1.49 23.73
C LEU A 329 0.39 -2.84 24.45
N SER A 330 -0.64 -3.66 24.22
CA SER A 330 -0.74 -5.01 24.80
C SER A 330 0.41 -5.91 24.33
N THR A 331 0.69 -5.89 23.02
CA THR A 331 1.75 -6.70 22.41
C THR A 331 3.14 -6.28 22.89
N GLU A 332 3.40 -4.97 22.93
CA GLU A 332 4.70 -4.45 23.41
C GLU A 332 4.91 -4.70 24.89
N LYS A 333 3.85 -4.63 25.71
CA LYS A 333 3.91 -4.98 27.13
C LYS A 333 4.32 -6.44 27.30
N TYR A 334 3.65 -7.35 26.61
CA TYR A 334 3.98 -8.77 26.63
C TYR A 334 5.42 -9.03 26.17
N LYS A 335 5.81 -8.46 25.04
CA LYS A 335 7.17 -8.59 24.48
C LYS A 335 8.26 -8.14 25.47
N LYS A 336 8.00 -7.05 26.22
CA LYS A 336 8.95 -6.54 27.23
C LYS A 336 9.08 -7.49 28.43
N GLN A 337 7.99 -8.13 28.83
CA GLN A 337 7.98 -9.05 29.97
C GLN A 337 8.65 -10.40 29.66
N HIS A 338 8.62 -10.84 28.40
CA HIS A 338 9.10 -12.16 27.96
C HIS A 338 10.27 -12.08 26.97
N ILE A 339 11.07 -11.01 27.06
CA ILE A 339 12.14 -10.75 26.07
C ILE A 339 13.19 -11.86 26.05
N ASP A 340 13.47 -12.50 27.19
CA ASP A 340 14.46 -13.56 27.29
C ASP A 340 13.93 -14.88 26.74
N GLU A 341 12.65 -15.20 26.93
CA GLU A 341 11.99 -16.37 26.33
C GLU A 341 11.91 -16.26 24.81
N PHE A 342 11.65 -15.05 24.29
CA PHE A 342 11.66 -14.80 22.84
C PHE A 342 13.05 -14.96 22.22
N LYS A 343 14.12 -14.57 22.94
CA LYS A 343 15.51 -14.76 22.49
C LYS A 343 15.88 -16.24 22.49
N SER A 344 15.60 -16.96 23.57
CA SER A 344 15.91 -18.38 23.69
C SER A 344 15.16 -19.25 22.69
N SER A 345 13.89 -18.95 22.41
CA SER A 345 13.11 -19.69 21.39
C SER A 345 13.60 -19.49 19.96
N ILE A 346 14.20 -18.34 19.66
CA ILE A 346 14.84 -18.07 18.34
C ILE A 346 16.16 -18.84 18.24
N ASP A 347 16.94 -18.92 19.32
CA ASP A 347 18.24 -19.59 19.34
C ASP A 347 18.09 -21.13 19.36
N ALA A 348 17.16 -21.69 20.13
CA ALA A 348 16.85 -23.12 20.14
C ALA A 348 16.40 -23.65 18.76
N LYS A 349 15.69 -22.83 17.97
CA LYS A 349 15.31 -23.21 16.60
C LYS A 349 16.47 -23.16 15.61
N LYS A 350 17.54 -22.43 15.89
CA LYS A 350 18.77 -22.45 15.04
C LYS A 350 19.54 -23.76 15.21
N ASP A 351 19.53 -24.34 16.38
CA ASP A 351 20.24 -25.58 16.67
C ASP A 351 19.51 -26.81 16.13
N THR A 352 18.17 -26.82 16.17
CA THR A 352 17.35 -27.89 15.58
C THR A 352 17.32 -27.91 14.05
N MET A 353 17.71 -26.84 13.37
CA MET A 353 17.82 -26.81 11.90
C MET A 353 19.24 -27.15 11.41
N LYS A 354 20.20 -27.41 12.30
CA LYS A 354 21.57 -27.83 11.97
C LYS A 354 21.82 -29.33 12.17
N SER A 355 20.85 -30.03 12.75
CA SER A 355 20.79 -31.49 12.85
C SER A 355 19.87 -32.06 11.74
#